data_0d817b7d3aaa3fa1cfbe6df4bdaea42e
#
_entry.id   0d817b7d3aaa3fa1cfbe6df4bdaea42e
#
_cell.length_a   1.000
_cell.length_b   1.000
_cell.length_c   1.000
_cell.angle_alpha   90.00
_cell.angle_beta   90.00
_cell.angle_gamma   90.00
#
_symmetry.space_group_name_H-M   'P 1'
#
loop_
_entity.id
_entity.type
_entity.pdbx_description
1 polymer ?
#
loop_
_entity_poly.entity_id
_entity_poly.type
_entity_poly.pdbx_seq_one_letter_code
_entity_poly.pdbx_strand_id
1 'polypeptide(L)'
;MKKEALFRPKPSPELVQELQMLDEGKVAAFEGRDIATFDLAIMRTLPRLKGISANLRKQLINSNDEQTIESMARYMPDNEILELTDQQLGYQPVVLGLLDREPLSVEIMTRMSHLPDGVGPLNLALRENLPLDIVMTLAKRDWDMIIQELYKDAWLLPESIIDGYIRSDDSSIRQVGAGGQLSYNQAMQLANDSSNDVVTSLASKLAEMKHHGQLLRMTPQESHKIAVYLYQKFENDDDLIGTLFLALPDNLQFNFVKRMEKKSPAYFCCRDMQIIHSDAALQRLLTRFNDPEGWSNLAKNQYLSTSMKQKIWQRALSHRKNNPKADSAAYETSADMILSELISHGEVDDQMLLNATSLIRSEGWDFLESALVSWDNLPAVVLKELQQNIPRNDIWAKFFLRQENSSRAQVNEALRVYYALDPDALAQLDKLAKQPDRIWWSTLAKSNLTFFKFGALNNHHTPPAVLAAEIDPEWWIVAMNNPRFPVDILKARLKRDPLLALELVNPELDLVRQLALNGKTRAIREQAMRKLDELY
;
A
#
# COMPACT_ATOMS: atom_id res chain seq x y z
N MET A 1 11.44 -41.62 -29.81
CA MET A 1 10.72 -41.80 -28.54
C MET A 1 9.24 -41.67 -28.79
N LYS A 2 8.50 -42.77 -28.76
CA LYS A 2 7.02 -42.80 -28.85
C LYS A 2 6.47 -42.20 -27.56
N LYS A 3 5.65 -41.15 -27.67
CA LYS A 3 4.83 -40.63 -26.57
C LYS A 3 3.86 -41.74 -26.18
N GLU A 4 4.09 -42.42 -25.06
CA GLU A 4 3.06 -43.22 -24.41
C GLU A 4 1.97 -42.25 -23.96
N ALA A 5 0.85 -42.31 -24.65
CA ALA A 5 -0.37 -41.65 -24.21
C ALA A 5 -0.75 -42.32 -22.88
N LEU A 6 -0.68 -41.56 -21.78
CA LEU A 6 -1.20 -41.97 -20.47
C LEU A 6 -2.69 -42.32 -20.67
N PHE A 7 -2.99 -43.60 -20.77
CA PHE A 7 -4.33 -44.15 -20.79
C PHE A 7 -4.96 -43.86 -19.42
N ARG A 8 -5.71 -42.77 -19.27
CA ARG A 8 -6.61 -42.63 -18.15
C ARG A 8 -7.74 -43.66 -18.36
N PRO A 9 -7.98 -44.60 -17.46
CA PRO A 9 -9.12 -45.51 -17.57
C PRO A 9 -10.41 -44.65 -17.66
N LYS A 10 -11.32 -45.06 -18.56
CA LYS A 10 -12.63 -44.41 -18.64
C LYS A 10 -13.34 -44.58 -17.29
N PRO A 11 -13.95 -43.54 -16.72
CA PRO A 11 -14.72 -43.68 -15.49
C PRO A 11 -15.84 -44.69 -15.68
N SER A 12 -16.17 -45.42 -14.61
CA SER A 12 -17.29 -46.39 -14.68
C SER A 12 -18.61 -45.66 -14.92
N PRO A 13 -19.61 -46.30 -15.53
CA PRO A 13 -20.92 -45.72 -15.70
C PRO A 13 -21.54 -45.24 -14.38
N GLU A 14 -21.31 -45.96 -13.29
CA GLU A 14 -21.79 -45.63 -11.95
C GLU A 14 -21.14 -44.35 -11.46
N LEU A 15 -19.81 -44.19 -11.62
CA LEU A 15 -19.08 -42.96 -11.24
C LEU A 15 -19.60 -41.76 -12.05
N VAL A 16 -19.83 -41.92 -13.34
CA VAL A 16 -20.38 -40.86 -14.19
C VAL A 16 -21.76 -40.42 -13.69
N GLN A 17 -22.63 -41.38 -13.35
CA GLN A 17 -23.95 -41.10 -12.80
C GLN A 17 -23.88 -40.40 -11.44
N GLU A 18 -22.99 -40.83 -10.55
CA GLU A 18 -22.79 -40.18 -9.24
C GLU A 18 -22.23 -38.76 -9.36
N LEU A 19 -21.28 -38.51 -10.27
CA LEU A 19 -20.78 -37.16 -10.55
C LEU A 19 -21.89 -36.27 -11.13
N GLN A 20 -22.74 -36.79 -12.00
CA GLN A 20 -23.90 -36.06 -12.51
C GLN A 20 -24.86 -35.68 -11.39
N MET A 21 -25.13 -36.58 -10.42
CA MET A 21 -25.95 -36.27 -9.25
C MET A 21 -25.35 -35.13 -8.41
N LEU A 22 -24.01 -35.08 -8.27
CA LEU A 22 -23.33 -33.97 -7.57
C LEU A 22 -23.45 -32.66 -8.33
N ASP A 23 -23.30 -32.66 -9.65
CA ASP A 23 -23.48 -31.47 -10.49
C ASP A 23 -24.94 -30.95 -10.44
N GLU A 24 -25.90 -31.84 -10.25
CA GLU A 24 -27.31 -31.48 -10.03
C GLU A 24 -27.62 -31.07 -8.56
N GLY A 25 -26.61 -31.09 -7.67
CA GLY A 25 -26.78 -30.76 -6.24
C GLY A 25 -27.57 -31.79 -5.43
N LYS A 26 -27.70 -33.03 -5.90
CA LYS A 26 -28.44 -34.14 -5.23
C LYS A 26 -27.62 -34.77 -4.10
N VAL A 27 -27.16 -33.97 -3.13
CA VAL A 27 -26.31 -34.42 -2.01
C VAL A 27 -26.96 -35.49 -1.15
N ALA A 28 -28.30 -35.47 -1.03
CA ALA A 28 -29.05 -36.46 -0.25
C ALA A 28 -28.84 -37.91 -0.70
N ALA A 29 -28.42 -38.14 -1.94
CA ALA A 29 -28.13 -39.50 -2.47
C ALA A 29 -26.89 -40.13 -1.84
N PHE A 30 -26.05 -39.33 -1.19
CA PHE A 30 -24.79 -39.75 -0.56
C PHE A 30 -24.91 -39.86 0.98
N GLU A 31 -26.00 -39.35 1.55
CA GLU A 31 -26.25 -39.42 2.99
C GLU A 31 -26.45 -40.86 3.49
N GLY A 32 -25.84 -41.19 4.63
CA GLY A 32 -25.93 -42.51 5.24
C GLY A 32 -25.07 -43.61 4.60
N ARG A 33 -24.37 -43.28 3.50
CA ARG A 33 -23.40 -44.22 2.89
C ARG A 33 -22.05 -44.13 3.62
N ASP A 34 -21.32 -45.24 3.63
CA ASP A 34 -19.94 -45.28 4.12
C ASP A 34 -19.01 -44.62 3.08
N ILE A 35 -18.25 -43.60 3.50
CA ILE A 35 -17.32 -42.88 2.60
C ILE A 35 -16.24 -43.81 2.02
N ALA A 36 -15.91 -44.89 2.68
CA ALA A 36 -14.97 -45.89 2.15
C ALA A 36 -15.43 -46.53 0.83
N THR A 37 -16.73 -46.38 0.50
CA THR A 37 -17.32 -46.85 -0.77
C THR A 37 -17.30 -45.80 -1.88
N PHE A 38 -16.91 -44.54 -1.58
CA PHE A 38 -16.89 -43.47 -2.55
C PHE A 38 -15.61 -43.46 -3.39
N ASP A 39 -15.75 -43.13 -4.67
CA ASP A 39 -14.61 -42.77 -5.49
C ASP A 39 -13.97 -41.46 -4.99
N LEU A 40 -12.65 -41.34 -5.16
CA LEU A 40 -11.91 -40.14 -4.76
C LEU A 40 -12.45 -38.86 -5.41
N ALA A 41 -12.94 -38.93 -6.65
CA ALA A 41 -13.52 -37.77 -7.32
C ALA A 41 -14.80 -37.27 -6.63
N ILE A 42 -15.62 -38.19 -6.10
CA ILE A 42 -16.82 -37.88 -5.32
C ILE A 42 -16.42 -37.27 -3.98
N MET A 43 -15.49 -37.92 -3.25
CA MET A 43 -15.02 -37.42 -1.96
C MET A 43 -14.44 -36.00 -2.03
N ARG A 44 -13.70 -35.67 -3.07
CA ARG A 44 -13.09 -34.34 -3.29
C ARG A 44 -14.08 -33.29 -3.77
N THR A 45 -15.22 -33.69 -4.34
CA THR A 45 -16.27 -32.78 -4.83
C THR A 45 -17.30 -32.45 -3.74
N LEU A 46 -17.71 -33.43 -2.95
CA LEU A 46 -18.72 -33.29 -1.89
C LEU A 46 -18.49 -32.07 -0.96
N PRO A 47 -17.28 -31.80 -0.44
CA PRO A 47 -17.05 -30.70 0.51
C PRO A 47 -17.51 -29.33 0.01
N ARG A 48 -17.53 -29.11 -1.30
CA ARG A 48 -17.89 -27.83 -1.95
C ARG A 48 -19.40 -27.60 -2.08
N LEU A 49 -20.20 -28.64 -1.85
CA LEU A 49 -21.63 -28.59 -2.09
C LEU A 49 -22.39 -28.13 -0.85
N LYS A 50 -23.48 -27.40 -1.07
CA LYS A 50 -24.41 -27.02 0.00
C LYS A 50 -25.31 -28.18 0.37
N GLY A 51 -25.68 -28.25 1.65
CA GLY A 51 -26.67 -29.25 2.13
C GLY A 51 -26.09 -30.58 2.60
N ILE A 52 -24.77 -30.72 2.69
CA ILE A 52 -24.12 -31.89 3.30
C ILE A 52 -24.48 -31.94 4.79
N SER A 53 -24.91 -33.10 5.30
CA SER A 53 -25.18 -33.28 6.73
C SER A 53 -23.93 -33.21 7.59
N ALA A 54 -24.09 -32.88 8.88
CA ALA A 54 -22.99 -32.90 9.85
C ALA A 54 -22.32 -34.28 9.94
N ASN A 55 -23.09 -35.37 9.82
CA ASN A 55 -22.56 -36.72 9.85
C ASN A 55 -21.64 -37.00 8.67
N LEU A 56 -22.06 -36.63 7.44
CA LEU A 56 -21.23 -36.83 6.26
C LEU A 56 -19.98 -35.93 6.28
N ARG A 57 -20.11 -34.65 6.73
CA ARG A 57 -18.91 -33.79 6.95
C ARG A 57 -17.94 -34.40 7.94
N LYS A 58 -18.44 -34.97 9.06
CA LYS A 58 -17.60 -35.65 10.04
C LYS A 58 -16.89 -36.89 9.49
N GLN A 59 -17.52 -37.60 8.58
CA GLN A 59 -16.85 -38.72 7.88
C GLN A 59 -15.76 -38.19 6.92
N LEU A 60 -16.07 -37.17 6.10
CA LEU A 60 -15.14 -36.60 5.11
C LEU A 60 -13.90 -35.97 5.78
N ILE A 61 -14.06 -35.26 6.90
CA ILE A 61 -12.91 -34.68 7.63
C ILE A 61 -12.01 -35.74 8.28
N ASN A 62 -12.50 -36.96 8.50
CA ASN A 62 -11.77 -38.12 9.01
C ASN A 62 -11.37 -39.11 7.91
N SER A 63 -11.48 -38.77 6.65
CA SER A 63 -11.06 -39.62 5.53
C SER A 63 -9.53 -39.79 5.49
N ASN A 64 -9.07 -40.71 4.64
CA ASN A 64 -7.64 -40.92 4.39
C ASN A 64 -7.11 -40.06 3.21
N ASP A 65 -7.96 -39.28 2.54
CA ASP A 65 -7.57 -38.43 1.41
C ASP A 65 -7.33 -36.99 1.86
N GLU A 66 -6.08 -36.56 1.84
CA GLU A 66 -5.67 -35.22 2.30
C GLU A 66 -6.39 -34.07 1.58
N GLN A 67 -6.66 -34.22 0.28
CA GLN A 67 -7.37 -33.18 -0.49
C GLN A 67 -8.84 -33.07 -0.09
N THR A 68 -9.48 -34.19 0.28
CA THR A 68 -10.83 -34.22 0.83
C THR A 68 -10.88 -33.53 2.19
N ILE A 69 -9.91 -33.83 3.07
CA ILE A 69 -9.78 -33.22 4.40
C ILE A 69 -9.57 -31.71 4.29
N GLU A 70 -8.62 -31.28 3.46
CA GLU A 70 -8.34 -29.86 3.20
C GLU A 70 -9.59 -29.13 2.68
N SER A 71 -10.23 -29.69 1.65
CA SER A 71 -11.45 -29.14 1.10
C SER A 71 -12.57 -29.09 2.14
N MET A 72 -12.72 -30.14 2.96
CA MET A 72 -13.75 -30.16 4.01
C MET A 72 -13.49 -29.10 5.09
N ALA A 73 -12.26 -28.95 5.55
CA ALA A 73 -11.89 -27.91 6.50
C ALA A 73 -12.18 -26.50 5.97
N ARG A 74 -12.02 -26.29 4.66
CA ARG A 74 -12.33 -25.00 4.00
C ARG A 74 -13.81 -24.63 4.06
N TYR A 75 -14.73 -25.61 3.93
CA TYR A 75 -16.17 -25.36 3.80
C TYR A 75 -17.01 -25.77 5.01
N MET A 76 -16.43 -26.47 5.99
CA MET A 76 -17.12 -26.91 7.22
C MET A 76 -17.55 -25.70 8.08
N PRO A 77 -18.73 -25.70 8.70
CA PRO A 77 -19.15 -24.63 9.62
C PRO A 77 -18.19 -24.44 10.81
N ASP A 78 -18.03 -23.20 11.27
CA ASP A 78 -17.10 -22.84 12.36
C ASP A 78 -17.37 -23.60 13.65
N ASN A 79 -18.64 -23.78 14.03
CA ASN A 79 -19.01 -24.54 15.20
C ASN A 79 -18.54 -26.01 15.14
N GLU A 80 -18.54 -26.63 13.95
CA GLU A 80 -18.07 -27.99 13.76
C GLU A 80 -16.52 -28.07 13.75
N ILE A 81 -15.84 -27.04 13.21
CA ILE A 81 -14.38 -26.90 13.31
C ILE A 81 -13.95 -26.81 14.79
N LEU A 82 -14.70 -26.05 15.59
CA LEU A 82 -14.42 -25.90 17.02
C LEU A 82 -14.68 -27.20 17.84
N GLU A 83 -15.37 -28.18 17.28
CA GLU A 83 -15.54 -29.51 17.88
C GLU A 83 -14.39 -30.49 17.58
N LEU A 84 -13.51 -30.19 16.62
CA LEU A 84 -12.35 -31.03 16.28
C LEU A 84 -11.41 -31.13 17.49
N THR A 85 -10.75 -32.27 17.67
CA THR A 85 -9.67 -32.40 18.64
C THR A 85 -8.47 -31.55 18.25
N ASP A 86 -7.57 -31.22 19.17
CA ASP A 86 -6.36 -30.46 18.89
C ASP A 86 -5.45 -31.20 17.87
N GLN A 87 -5.41 -32.53 17.93
CA GLN A 87 -4.68 -33.33 16.95
C GLN A 87 -5.27 -33.20 15.55
N GLN A 88 -6.60 -33.19 15.42
CA GLN A 88 -7.27 -33.00 14.12
C GLN A 88 -7.08 -31.57 13.63
N LEU A 89 -7.27 -30.58 14.51
CA LEU A 89 -7.13 -29.16 14.18
C LEU A 89 -5.69 -28.81 13.79
N GLY A 90 -4.68 -29.45 14.38
CA GLY A 90 -3.26 -29.29 14.04
C GLY A 90 -2.80 -30.15 12.86
N TYR A 91 -3.66 -31.01 12.30
CA TYR A 91 -3.30 -31.83 11.14
C TYR A 91 -3.12 -30.97 9.89
N GLN A 92 -2.01 -31.13 9.18
CA GLN A 92 -1.61 -30.24 8.09
C GLN A 92 -2.70 -29.97 7.04
N PRO A 93 -3.42 -30.96 6.47
CA PRO A 93 -4.51 -30.71 5.53
C PRO A 93 -5.66 -29.86 6.11
N VAL A 94 -5.99 -30.05 7.41
CA VAL A 94 -7.00 -29.21 8.08
C VAL A 94 -6.52 -27.77 8.18
N VAL A 95 -5.27 -27.57 8.61
CA VAL A 95 -4.65 -26.24 8.70
C VAL A 95 -4.68 -25.54 7.35
N LEU A 96 -4.25 -26.20 6.28
CA LEU A 96 -4.24 -25.63 4.93
C LEU A 96 -5.66 -25.22 4.47
N GLY A 97 -6.65 -26.09 4.68
CA GLY A 97 -8.03 -25.77 4.37
C GLY A 97 -8.59 -24.59 5.16
N LEU A 98 -8.20 -24.44 6.44
CA LEU A 98 -8.61 -23.29 7.27
C LEU A 98 -7.92 -21.99 6.83
N LEU A 99 -6.65 -22.06 6.40
CA LEU A 99 -5.92 -20.87 5.92
C LEU A 99 -6.51 -20.27 4.65
N ASP A 100 -7.15 -21.08 3.82
CA ASP A 100 -7.84 -20.65 2.60
C ASP A 100 -9.22 -20.00 2.86
N ARG A 101 -9.64 -19.92 4.13
CA ARG A 101 -10.90 -19.28 4.50
C ARG A 101 -10.70 -17.79 4.71
N GLU A 102 -11.55 -16.99 4.07
CA GLU A 102 -11.64 -15.56 4.31
C GLU A 102 -13.10 -15.14 4.50
N PRO A 103 -13.45 -14.62 5.66
CA PRO A 103 -12.62 -14.51 6.89
C PRO A 103 -12.51 -15.84 7.64
N LEU A 104 -11.39 -16.06 8.33
CA LEU A 104 -11.27 -17.08 9.37
C LEU A 104 -11.74 -16.48 10.70
N SER A 105 -12.60 -17.19 11.43
CA SER A 105 -13.15 -16.64 12.68
C SER A 105 -12.08 -16.50 13.79
N VAL A 106 -12.27 -15.49 14.64
CA VAL A 106 -11.31 -15.20 15.73
C VAL A 106 -11.23 -16.37 16.71
N GLU A 107 -12.35 -17.06 16.95
CA GLU A 107 -12.41 -18.22 17.83
C GLU A 107 -11.54 -19.37 17.33
N ILE A 108 -11.59 -19.65 16.03
CA ILE A 108 -10.72 -20.68 15.40
C ILE A 108 -9.26 -20.25 15.48
N MET A 109 -8.94 -18.99 15.14
CA MET A 109 -7.58 -18.45 15.25
C MET A 109 -7.06 -18.53 16.68
N THR A 110 -7.88 -18.18 17.67
CA THR A 110 -7.52 -18.28 19.08
C THR A 110 -7.19 -19.72 19.45
N ARG A 111 -8.01 -20.67 19.04
CA ARG A 111 -7.75 -22.08 19.33
C ARG A 111 -6.48 -22.59 18.64
N MET A 112 -6.29 -22.23 17.37
CA MET A 112 -5.06 -22.57 16.62
C MET A 112 -3.80 -21.99 17.28
N SER A 113 -3.86 -20.78 17.84
CA SER A 113 -2.72 -20.15 18.52
C SER A 113 -2.29 -20.87 19.80
N HIS A 114 -3.16 -21.69 20.39
CA HIS A 114 -2.87 -22.48 21.59
C HIS A 114 -2.49 -23.95 21.29
N LEU A 115 -2.53 -24.37 20.02
CA LEU A 115 -2.07 -25.71 19.65
C LEU A 115 -0.59 -25.89 19.98
N PRO A 116 -0.10 -27.13 20.18
CA PRO A 116 1.33 -27.41 20.26
C PRO A 116 2.11 -26.84 19.08
N ASP A 117 3.42 -26.63 19.22
CA ASP A 117 4.27 -26.16 18.14
C ASP A 117 4.15 -27.08 16.92
N GLY A 118 3.92 -26.49 15.76
CA GLY A 118 3.61 -27.21 14.54
C GLY A 118 3.03 -26.32 13.45
N VAL A 119 2.50 -26.96 12.40
CA VAL A 119 1.99 -26.29 11.19
C VAL A 119 0.91 -25.25 11.50
N GLY A 120 0.02 -25.52 12.48
CA GLY A 120 -1.09 -24.64 12.82
C GLY A 120 -0.66 -23.26 13.30
N PRO A 121 0.05 -23.13 14.44
CA PRO A 121 0.52 -21.85 14.96
C PRO A 121 1.47 -21.12 14.01
N LEU A 122 2.37 -21.84 13.31
CA LEU A 122 3.30 -21.23 12.36
C LEU A 122 2.58 -20.58 11.18
N ASN A 123 1.69 -21.31 10.53
CA ASN A 123 0.94 -20.75 9.40
C ASN A 123 -0.05 -19.66 9.86
N LEU A 124 -0.55 -19.74 11.10
CA LEU A 124 -1.34 -18.67 11.66
C LEU A 124 -0.53 -17.37 11.77
N ALA A 125 0.74 -17.44 12.19
CA ALA A 125 1.65 -16.30 12.28
C ALA A 125 1.88 -15.58 10.93
N LEU A 126 1.72 -16.29 9.80
CA LEU A 126 1.87 -15.75 8.45
C LEU A 126 0.65 -14.96 7.94
N ARG A 127 -0.53 -15.06 8.62
CA ARG A 127 -1.77 -14.42 8.11
C ARG A 127 -1.73 -12.90 8.20
N GLU A 128 -2.22 -12.24 7.15
CA GLU A 128 -2.37 -10.77 7.11
C GLU A 128 -3.48 -10.27 8.05
N ASN A 129 -4.56 -11.06 8.20
CA ASN A 129 -5.71 -10.71 9.04
C ASN A 129 -5.56 -11.20 10.50
N LEU A 130 -4.36 -11.10 11.07
CA LEU A 130 -4.05 -11.60 12.41
C LEU A 130 -4.45 -10.56 13.48
N PRO A 131 -5.39 -10.90 14.39
CA PRO A 131 -5.76 -10.04 15.53
C PRO A 131 -4.59 -9.85 16.50
N LEU A 132 -4.54 -8.68 17.16
CA LEU A 132 -3.44 -8.35 18.07
C LEU A 132 -3.32 -9.34 19.24
N ASP A 133 -4.45 -9.78 19.81
CA ASP A 133 -4.44 -10.76 20.93
C ASP A 133 -3.81 -12.10 20.50
N ILE A 134 -3.99 -12.48 19.25
CA ILE A 134 -3.38 -13.70 18.69
C ILE A 134 -1.87 -13.48 18.51
N VAL A 135 -1.46 -12.31 17.98
CA VAL A 135 -0.03 -11.93 17.89
C VAL A 135 0.61 -12.02 19.26
N MET A 136 -0.03 -11.47 20.31
CA MET A 136 0.47 -11.49 21.68
C MET A 136 0.56 -12.91 22.26
N THR A 137 -0.34 -13.79 21.88
CA THR A 137 -0.31 -15.20 22.28
C THR A 137 0.84 -15.94 21.61
N LEU A 138 1.02 -15.75 20.32
CA LEU A 138 2.10 -16.36 19.53
C LEU A 138 3.48 -15.84 19.97
N ALA A 139 3.61 -14.53 20.25
CA ALA A 139 4.86 -13.90 20.67
C ALA A 139 5.40 -14.40 22.05
N LYS A 140 4.55 -15.00 22.88
CA LYS A 140 4.95 -15.60 24.17
C LYS A 140 5.50 -17.03 24.01
N ARG A 141 5.43 -17.59 22.82
CA ARG A 141 5.95 -18.94 22.57
C ARG A 141 7.47 -18.88 22.42
N ASP A 142 8.11 -19.91 22.93
CA ASP A 142 9.56 -20.12 22.81
C ASP A 142 9.83 -20.97 21.55
N TRP A 143 9.45 -20.44 20.38
CA TRP A 143 9.65 -21.10 19.10
C TRP A 143 10.13 -20.10 18.03
N ASP A 144 11.41 -20.21 17.71
CA ASP A 144 12.15 -19.27 16.85
C ASP A 144 11.46 -18.99 15.52
N MET A 145 10.90 -20.03 14.87
CA MET A 145 10.20 -19.85 13.58
C MET A 145 8.98 -18.94 13.69
N ILE A 146 8.17 -19.08 14.76
CA ILE A 146 7.03 -18.17 14.98
C ILE A 146 7.50 -16.77 15.30
N ILE A 147 8.53 -16.64 16.13
CA ILE A 147 9.07 -15.32 16.50
C ILE A 147 9.58 -14.58 15.27
N GLN A 148 10.29 -15.28 14.36
CA GLN A 148 10.76 -14.69 13.10
C GLN A 148 9.61 -14.17 12.22
N GLU A 149 8.49 -14.93 12.12
CA GLU A 149 7.32 -14.50 11.35
C GLU A 149 6.59 -13.30 11.98
N LEU A 150 6.78 -13.05 13.28
CA LEU A 150 6.22 -11.89 13.97
C LEU A 150 7.06 -10.60 13.82
N TYR A 151 8.14 -10.62 13.04
CA TYR A 151 8.98 -9.43 12.80
C TYR A 151 8.16 -8.19 12.43
N LYS A 152 7.17 -8.33 11.55
CA LYS A 152 6.28 -7.25 11.12
C LYS A 152 5.42 -6.66 12.24
N ASP A 153 5.17 -7.42 13.31
CA ASP A 153 4.39 -6.99 14.48
C ASP A 153 5.27 -6.65 15.69
N ALA A 154 6.59 -6.77 15.58
CA ALA A 154 7.51 -6.59 16.71
C ALA A 154 7.33 -5.24 17.41
N TRP A 155 7.02 -4.17 16.67
CA TRP A 155 6.76 -2.84 17.18
C TRP A 155 5.48 -2.70 18.03
N LEU A 156 4.59 -3.72 18.02
CA LEU A 156 3.38 -3.81 18.86
C LEU A 156 3.63 -4.57 20.16
N LEU A 157 4.75 -5.30 20.24
CA LEU A 157 5.01 -6.17 21.36
C LEU A 157 5.40 -5.38 22.62
N PRO A 158 4.96 -5.83 23.81
CA PRO A 158 5.32 -5.18 25.06
C PRO A 158 6.82 -5.29 25.35
N GLU A 159 7.31 -4.33 26.13
CA GLU A 159 8.72 -4.23 26.52
C GLU A 159 9.29 -5.55 27.07
N SER A 160 8.54 -6.24 27.92
CA SER A 160 8.99 -7.51 28.51
C SER A 160 9.27 -8.61 27.49
N ILE A 161 8.51 -8.65 26.38
CA ILE A 161 8.77 -9.61 25.28
C ILE A 161 9.97 -9.15 24.47
N ILE A 162 10.05 -7.86 24.12
CA ILE A 162 11.18 -7.28 23.39
C ILE A 162 12.48 -7.44 24.19
N ASP A 163 12.47 -7.25 25.50
CA ASP A 163 13.65 -7.51 26.37
C ASP A 163 14.11 -8.97 26.30
N GLY A 164 13.17 -9.92 26.26
CA GLY A 164 13.48 -11.34 26.07
C GLY A 164 14.17 -11.58 24.71
N TYR A 165 13.62 -11.04 23.66
CA TYR A 165 14.16 -11.18 22.30
C TYR A 165 15.56 -10.57 22.17
N ILE A 166 15.78 -9.36 22.69
CA ILE A 166 17.10 -8.68 22.65
C ILE A 166 18.19 -9.46 23.40
N ARG A 167 17.81 -10.26 24.41
CA ARG A 167 18.75 -11.07 25.19
C ARG A 167 18.90 -12.50 24.70
N SER A 168 18.20 -12.89 23.63
CA SER A 168 18.31 -14.24 23.06
C SER A 168 19.74 -14.54 22.60
N ASP A 169 20.17 -15.77 22.73
CA ASP A 169 21.44 -16.26 22.16
C ASP A 169 21.38 -16.32 20.63
N ASP A 170 20.17 -16.48 20.05
CA ASP A 170 19.95 -16.50 18.61
C ASP A 170 19.91 -15.07 18.04
N SER A 171 20.78 -14.78 17.07
CA SER A 171 20.83 -13.49 16.40
C SER A 171 19.55 -13.18 15.58
N SER A 172 18.87 -14.18 15.05
CA SER A 172 17.62 -13.99 14.30
C SER A 172 16.49 -13.52 15.21
N ILE A 173 16.44 -14.02 16.45
CA ILE A 173 15.48 -13.55 17.46
C ILE A 173 15.84 -12.12 17.91
N ARG A 174 17.14 -11.82 18.14
CA ARG A 174 17.55 -10.44 18.46
C ARG A 174 17.25 -9.47 17.33
N GLN A 175 17.30 -9.92 16.08
CA GLN A 175 16.88 -9.15 14.91
C GLN A 175 15.41 -8.77 14.97
N VAL A 176 14.51 -9.71 15.36
CA VAL A 176 13.09 -9.40 15.61
C VAL A 176 12.95 -8.39 16.74
N GLY A 177 13.72 -8.53 17.82
CA GLY A 177 13.78 -7.57 18.92
C GLY A 177 14.13 -6.15 18.45
N ALA A 178 15.03 -6.02 17.47
CA ALA A 178 15.40 -4.72 16.89
C ALA A 178 14.25 -4.02 16.16
N GLY A 179 13.23 -4.76 15.68
CA GLY A 179 11.99 -4.23 15.10
C GLY A 179 11.00 -3.64 16.12
N GLY A 180 11.24 -3.86 17.43
CA GLY A 180 10.36 -3.41 18.51
C GLY A 180 10.37 -1.91 18.80
N GLN A 181 9.50 -1.50 19.75
CA GLN A 181 9.56 -0.15 20.34
C GLN A 181 10.68 -0.09 21.38
N LEU A 182 11.84 0.33 20.96
CA LEU A 182 13.06 0.31 21.77
C LEU A 182 13.19 1.52 22.71
N SER A 183 13.63 1.29 23.95
CA SER A 183 14.20 2.33 24.78
C SER A 183 15.64 2.64 24.34
N TYR A 184 16.18 3.77 24.78
CA TYR A 184 17.58 4.14 24.49
C TYR A 184 18.58 3.04 24.88
N ASN A 185 18.42 2.42 26.06
CA ASN A 185 19.33 1.38 26.55
C ASN A 185 19.25 0.10 25.69
N GLN A 186 18.06 -0.31 25.29
CA GLN A 186 17.84 -1.45 24.41
C GLN A 186 18.47 -1.22 23.04
N ALA A 187 18.27 -0.06 22.45
CA ALA A 187 18.86 0.31 21.16
C ALA A 187 20.40 0.41 21.24
N MET A 188 20.96 0.93 22.34
CA MET A 188 22.42 0.93 22.58
C MET A 188 22.98 -0.49 22.78
N GLN A 189 22.23 -1.40 23.40
CA GLN A 189 22.62 -2.81 23.47
C GLN A 189 22.71 -3.44 22.07
N LEU A 190 21.68 -3.26 21.24
CA LEU A 190 21.64 -3.74 19.85
C LEU A 190 22.69 -3.07 18.96
N ALA A 191 23.01 -1.79 19.16
CA ALA A 191 24.08 -1.08 18.46
C ALA A 191 25.47 -1.67 18.76
N ASN A 192 25.59 -2.45 19.83
CA ASN A 192 26.80 -3.17 20.21
C ASN A 192 26.71 -4.68 19.98
N ASP A 193 25.69 -5.14 19.26
CA ASP A 193 25.53 -6.56 18.94
C ASP A 193 26.73 -7.09 18.13
N SER A 194 27.03 -8.36 18.29
CA SER A 194 28.06 -9.06 17.52
C SER A 194 27.63 -9.43 16.12
N SER A 195 26.31 -9.47 15.85
CA SER A 195 25.74 -9.77 14.54
C SER A 195 25.50 -8.48 13.75
N ASN A 196 26.06 -8.41 12.54
CA ASN A 196 25.82 -7.30 11.63
C ASN A 196 24.34 -7.19 11.21
N ASP A 197 23.65 -8.31 11.08
CA ASP A 197 22.22 -8.34 10.70
C ASP A 197 21.34 -7.65 11.75
N VAL A 198 21.67 -7.86 13.04
CA VAL A 198 20.98 -7.18 14.15
C VAL A 198 21.24 -5.67 14.11
N VAL A 199 22.49 -5.27 13.89
CA VAL A 199 22.86 -3.85 13.78
C VAL A 199 22.19 -3.20 12.56
N THR A 200 22.15 -3.91 11.43
CA THR A 200 21.47 -3.43 10.21
C THR A 200 19.96 -3.28 10.42
N SER A 201 19.32 -4.22 11.12
CA SER A 201 17.90 -4.09 11.47
C SER A 201 17.62 -2.89 12.37
N LEU A 202 18.51 -2.63 13.34
CA LEU A 202 18.42 -1.42 14.16
C LEU A 202 18.60 -0.16 13.31
N ALA A 203 19.56 -0.14 12.37
CA ALA A 203 19.80 0.99 11.48
C ALA A 203 18.57 1.27 10.59
N SER A 204 17.96 0.22 10.00
CA SER A 204 16.71 0.33 9.24
C SER A 204 15.59 0.90 10.09
N LYS A 205 15.44 0.40 11.31
CA LYS A 205 14.44 0.90 12.26
C LYS A 205 14.63 2.38 12.58
N LEU A 206 15.85 2.82 12.84
CA LEU A 206 16.15 4.23 13.09
C LEU A 206 15.85 5.12 11.87
N ALA A 207 16.06 4.62 10.66
CA ALA A 207 15.74 5.33 9.43
C ALA A 207 14.21 5.47 9.22
N GLU A 208 13.46 4.39 9.41
CA GLU A 208 11.99 4.39 9.35
C GLU A 208 11.36 5.36 10.36
N MET A 209 11.95 5.46 11.54
CA MET A 209 11.45 6.28 12.66
C MET A 209 11.37 7.76 12.36
N LYS A 210 12.19 8.26 11.46
CA LYS A 210 12.14 9.66 11.06
C LYS A 210 10.78 9.97 10.40
N HIS A 211 10.20 9.00 9.72
CA HIS A 211 8.90 9.13 9.08
C HIS A 211 7.73 8.85 10.05
N HIS A 212 7.90 7.99 11.05
CA HIS A 212 6.82 7.57 11.96
C HIS A 212 6.74 8.34 13.28
N GLY A 213 7.64 9.24 13.53
CA GLY A 213 7.70 10.38 14.50
C GLY A 213 7.34 10.16 15.97
N GLN A 214 6.54 9.18 16.39
CA GLN A 214 6.12 9.00 17.79
C GLN A 214 5.89 7.54 18.22
N LEU A 215 6.22 6.57 17.38
CA LEU A 215 5.98 5.15 17.67
C LEU A 215 7.08 4.53 18.55
N LEU A 216 7.93 5.35 19.18
CA LEU A 216 9.03 4.87 19.97
C LEU A 216 8.98 5.36 21.41
N ARG A 217 9.66 4.57 22.24
CA ARG A 217 9.96 4.93 23.61
C ARG A 217 11.21 5.82 23.74
N MET A 218 11.89 6.06 22.63
CA MET A 218 13.02 6.99 22.55
C MET A 218 12.57 8.37 22.10
N THR A 219 13.20 9.39 22.65
CA THR A 219 13.07 10.75 22.12
C THR A 219 13.82 10.89 20.78
N PRO A 220 13.44 11.84 19.91
CA PRO A 220 14.20 12.12 18.69
C PRO A 220 15.69 12.38 18.92
N GLN A 221 16.05 13.02 20.06
CA GLN A 221 17.42 13.29 20.45
C GLN A 221 18.18 12.01 20.80
N GLU A 222 17.54 11.06 21.46
CA GLU A 222 18.14 9.76 21.79
C GLU A 222 18.36 8.92 20.53
N SER A 223 17.36 8.85 19.63
CA SER A 223 17.48 8.20 18.35
C SER A 223 18.64 8.77 17.53
N HIS A 224 18.75 10.10 17.48
CA HIS A 224 19.83 10.79 16.82
C HIS A 224 21.22 10.44 17.40
N LYS A 225 21.35 10.35 18.74
CA LYS A 225 22.61 9.94 19.39
C LYS A 225 23.03 8.52 18.96
N ILE A 226 22.07 7.60 18.84
CA ILE A 226 22.35 6.24 18.40
C ILE A 226 22.78 6.21 16.94
N ALA A 227 22.10 6.97 16.07
CA ALA A 227 22.47 7.08 14.67
C ALA A 227 23.90 7.63 14.49
N VAL A 228 24.27 8.68 15.24
CA VAL A 228 25.63 9.21 15.26
C VAL A 228 26.63 8.18 15.78
N TYR A 229 26.30 7.46 16.85
CA TYR A 229 27.16 6.39 17.38
C TYR A 229 27.39 5.27 16.35
N LEU A 230 26.37 4.80 15.68
CA LEU A 230 26.49 3.79 14.63
C LEU A 230 27.34 4.30 13.46
N TYR A 231 27.11 5.53 13.01
CA TYR A 231 27.93 6.15 11.97
C TYR A 231 29.42 6.17 12.33
N GLN A 232 29.77 6.53 13.56
CA GLN A 232 31.17 6.59 14.03
C GLN A 232 31.77 5.19 14.15
N LYS A 233 31.03 4.24 14.71
CA LYS A 233 31.49 2.87 14.94
C LYS A 233 31.71 2.10 13.64
N PHE A 234 30.85 2.32 12.65
CA PHE A 234 30.82 1.60 11.36
C PHE A 234 31.16 2.52 10.20
N GLU A 235 32.00 3.53 10.39
CA GLU A 235 32.30 4.56 9.38
C GLU A 235 32.81 4.01 8.03
N ASN A 236 33.34 2.79 7.98
CA ASN A 236 33.86 2.14 6.78
C ASN A 236 32.87 1.14 6.16
N ASP A 237 31.71 0.92 6.78
CA ASP A 237 30.63 0.07 6.27
C ASP A 237 29.61 0.95 5.54
N ASP A 238 29.83 1.09 4.22
CA ASP A 238 29.01 1.97 3.39
C ASP A 238 27.56 1.48 3.26
N ASP A 239 27.32 0.16 3.31
CA ASP A 239 25.98 -0.43 3.23
C ASP A 239 25.17 -0.15 4.49
N LEU A 240 25.79 -0.33 5.66
CA LEU A 240 25.16 0.02 6.94
C LEU A 240 24.88 1.53 7.04
N ILE A 241 25.83 2.36 6.63
CA ILE A 241 25.65 3.82 6.65
C ILE A 241 24.58 4.25 5.64
N GLY A 242 24.50 3.59 4.46
CA GLY A 242 23.42 3.79 3.49
C GLY A 242 22.05 3.49 4.10
N THR A 243 21.92 2.37 4.79
CA THR A 243 20.68 2.01 5.50
C THR A 243 20.32 3.03 6.59
N LEU A 244 21.32 3.52 7.33
CA LEU A 244 21.13 4.50 8.41
C LEU A 244 20.90 5.94 7.90
N PHE A 245 21.09 6.19 6.61
CA PHE A 245 21.27 7.53 6.03
C PHE A 245 20.16 8.51 6.41
N LEU A 246 18.90 8.09 6.37
CA LEU A 246 17.74 8.92 6.74
C LEU A 246 17.78 9.40 8.20
N ALA A 247 18.31 8.58 9.10
CA ALA A 247 18.42 8.94 10.52
C ALA A 247 19.61 9.87 10.83
N LEU A 248 20.54 10.05 9.86
CA LEU A 248 21.74 10.86 10.07
C LEU A 248 21.40 12.37 10.05
N PRO A 249 22.12 13.16 10.87
CA PRO A 249 22.09 14.61 10.78
C PRO A 249 22.71 15.13 9.47
N ASP A 250 22.32 16.32 9.05
CA ASP A 250 22.72 16.95 7.79
C ASP A 250 24.23 16.97 7.55
N ASN A 251 25.00 17.26 8.58
CA ASN A 251 26.47 17.28 8.49
C ASN A 251 27.07 15.89 8.24
N LEU A 252 26.47 14.84 8.77
CA LEU A 252 26.93 13.46 8.54
C LEU A 252 26.44 12.94 7.19
N GLN A 253 25.23 13.27 6.75
CA GLN A 253 24.78 13.03 5.37
C GLN A 253 25.75 13.68 4.37
N PHE A 254 26.11 14.94 4.58
CA PHE A 254 27.07 15.65 3.74
C PHE A 254 28.44 14.95 3.71
N ASN A 255 28.95 14.53 4.89
CA ASN A 255 30.23 13.82 4.98
C ASN A 255 30.21 12.47 4.27
N PHE A 256 29.12 11.73 4.39
CA PHE A 256 28.92 10.47 3.68
C PHE A 256 28.91 10.68 2.16
N VAL A 257 28.10 11.62 1.67
CA VAL A 257 28.04 11.99 0.24
C VAL A 257 29.43 12.36 -0.27
N LYS A 258 30.17 13.21 0.46
CA LYS A 258 31.55 13.62 0.11
C LYS A 258 32.53 12.44 0.05
N ARG A 259 32.35 11.44 0.89
CA ARG A 259 33.16 10.21 0.89
C ARG A 259 32.83 9.33 -0.29
N MET A 260 31.52 9.09 -0.54
CA MET A 260 31.05 8.22 -1.62
C MET A 260 31.37 8.76 -3.00
N GLU A 261 31.34 10.07 -3.22
CA GLU A 261 31.79 10.69 -4.46
C GLU A 261 33.19 10.25 -4.92
N LYS A 262 34.08 9.96 -3.95
CA LYS A 262 35.44 9.53 -4.25
C LYS A 262 35.54 8.03 -4.54
N LYS A 263 34.66 7.23 -3.93
CA LYS A 263 34.70 5.76 -4.02
C LYS A 263 33.99 5.23 -5.24
N SER A 264 32.78 5.71 -5.51
CA SER A 264 31.95 5.24 -6.61
C SER A 264 30.96 6.32 -7.07
N PRO A 265 31.20 7.00 -8.18
CA PRO A 265 30.24 7.92 -8.77
C PRO A 265 28.90 7.22 -9.10
N ALA A 266 28.94 5.93 -9.48
CA ALA A 266 27.76 5.13 -9.78
C ALA A 266 26.88 4.80 -8.56
N TYR A 267 27.43 4.88 -7.33
CA TYR A 267 26.66 4.64 -6.11
C TYR A 267 25.47 5.58 -5.97
N PHE A 268 25.61 6.84 -6.42
CA PHE A 268 24.56 7.84 -6.40
C PHE A 268 23.59 7.77 -7.58
N CYS A 269 23.77 6.82 -8.51
CA CYS A 269 22.83 6.59 -9.61
C CYS A 269 21.59 5.80 -9.19
N CYS A 270 21.38 5.55 -7.89
CA CYS A 270 20.33 4.67 -7.40
C CYS A 270 19.46 5.35 -6.33
N ARG A 271 18.54 4.56 -5.81
CA ARG A 271 17.53 4.78 -4.78
C ARG A 271 17.89 5.79 -3.66
N ASP A 272 19.17 5.89 -3.30
CA ASP A 272 19.63 6.69 -2.14
C ASP A 272 19.56 8.21 -2.38
N MET A 273 19.58 8.67 -3.65
CA MET A 273 19.46 10.11 -3.94
C MET A 273 18.08 10.68 -3.59
N GLN A 274 17.04 9.86 -3.64
CA GLN A 274 15.67 10.28 -3.37
C GLN A 274 15.45 10.67 -1.91
N ILE A 275 16.28 10.14 -1.01
CA ILE A 275 16.14 10.28 0.45
C ILE A 275 17.10 11.31 1.08
N ILE A 276 17.99 11.92 0.29
CA ILE A 276 18.90 12.96 0.79
C ILE A 276 18.10 14.21 1.15
N HIS A 277 18.11 14.60 2.43
CA HIS A 277 17.43 15.80 2.90
C HIS A 277 18.37 16.95 3.28
N SER A 278 19.67 16.69 3.33
CA SER A 278 20.67 17.74 3.56
C SER A 278 20.82 18.66 2.35
N ASP A 279 20.43 19.92 2.50
CA ASP A 279 20.54 20.94 1.44
C ASP A 279 21.99 21.08 0.94
N ALA A 280 22.97 21.05 1.85
CA ALA A 280 24.39 21.11 1.49
C ALA A 280 24.85 19.91 0.66
N ALA A 281 24.35 18.70 0.97
CA ALA A 281 24.64 17.50 0.19
C ALA A 281 24.01 17.57 -1.20
N LEU A 282 22.74 18.00 -1.31
CA LEU A 282 22.04 18.17 -2.58
C LEU A 282 22.71 19.24 -3.45
N GLN A 283 23.11 20.40 -2.91
CA GLN A 283 23.86 21.43 -3.63
C GLN A 283 25.18 20.90 -4.16
N ARG A 284 25.88 20.09 -3.37
CA ARG A 284 27.13 19.48 -3.79
C ARG A 284 26.93 18.52 -4.96
N LEU A 285 25.93 17.63 -4.87
CA LEU A 285 25.59 16.69 -5.94
C LEU A 285 25.18 17.43 -7.22
N LEU A 286 24.33 18.46 -7.08
CA LEU A 286 23.92 19.29 -8.20
C LEU A 286 25.11 20.00 -8.89
N THR A 287 26.14 20.35 -8.13
CA THR A 287 27.36 20.95 -8.70
C THR A 287 28.21 19.92 -9.46
N ARG A 288 28.23 18.69 -8.96
CA ARG A 288 29.02 17.61 -9.54
C ARG A 288 28.40 16.97 -10.77
N PHE A 289 27.09 16.71 -10.74
CA PHE A 289 26.40 16.09 -11.85
C PHE A 289 26.13 17.10 -12.97
N ASN A 290 26.79 16.88 -14.12
CA ASN A 290 26.67 17.70 -15.31
C ASN A 290 26.15 16.91 -16.52
N ASP A 291 25.51 15.76 -16.26
CA ASP A 291 24.96 14.85 -17.27
C ASP A 291 23.47 14.55 -16.98
N PRO A 292 22.72 14.13 -18.01
CA PRO A 292 21.28 13.83 -17.87
C PRO A 292 20.96 12.73 -16.86
N GLU A 293 21.81 11.71 -16.71
CA GLU A 293 21.62 10.63 -15.75
C GLU A 293 21.65 11.15 -14.29
N GLY A 294 22.65 11.96 -13.97
CA GLY A 294 22.75 12.60 -12.64
C GLY A 294 21.58 13.53 -12.37
N TRP A 295 21.08 14.28 -13.37
CA TRP A 295 19.92 15.15 -13.19
C TRP A 295 18.62 14.36 -13.04
N SER A 296 18.43 13.27 -13.79
CA SER A 296 17.27 12.39 -13.66
C SER A 296 17.17 11.80 -12.24
N ASN A 297 18.30 11.32 -11.71
CA ASN A 297 18.34 10.77 -10.36
C ASN A 297 18.07 11.83 -9.27
N LEU A 298 18.63 13.05 -9.44
CA LEU A 298 18.34 14.16 -8.51
C LEU A 298 16.89 14.62 -8.60
N ALA A 299 16.29 14.65 -9.79
CA ALA A 299 14.93 15.13 -10.02
C ALA A 299 13.87 14.36 -9.19
N LYS A 300 14.13 13.10 -8.85
CA LYS A 300 13.28 12.25 -8.00
C LYS A 300 13.33 12.60 -6.51
N ASN A 301 14.21 13.52 -6.09
CA ASN A 301 14.37 13.88 -4.69
C ASN A 301 13.33 14.91 -4.26
N GLN A 302 12.48 14.54 -3.30
CA GLN A 302 11.39 15.38 -2.79
C GLN A 302 11.88 16.60 -1.95
N TYR A 303 13.13 16.59 -1.49
CA TYR A 303 13.71 17.68 -0.67
C TYR A 303 14.47 18.73 -1.49
N LEU A 304 14.44 18.64 -2.83
CA LEU A 304 15.03 19.66 -3.67
C LEU A 304 14.34 21.01 -3.44
N SER A 305 15.10 22.04 -3.12
CA SER A 305 14.58 23.40 -3.11
C SER A 305 14.15 23.85 -4.50
N THR A 306 13.19 24.78 -4.59
CA THR A 306 12.72 25.34 -5.87
C THR A 306 13.90 25.87 -6.73
N SER A 307 14.91 26.49 -6.09
CA SER A 307 16.10 26.97 -6.81
C SER A 307 16.94 25.85 -7.43
N MET A 308 17.04 24.69 -6.75
CA MET A 308 17.75 23.52 -7.31
C MET A 308 16.96 22.91 -8.46
N LYS A 309 15.63 22.77 -8.30
CA LYS A 309 14.74 22.30 -9.37
C LYS A 309 14.85 23.18 -10.61
N GLN A 310 14.82 24.51 -10.47
CA GLN A 310 15.00 25.45 -11.57
C GLN A 310 16.35 25.26 -12.27
N LYS A 311 17.44 25.01 -11.54
CA LYS A 311 18.76 24.74 -12.16
C LYS A 311 18.75 23.45 -12.98
N ILE A 312 18.16 22.36 -12.46
CA ILE A 312 18.04 21.09 -13.19
C ILE A 312 17.17 21.29 -14.43
N TRP A 313 16.05 22.00 -14.29
CA TRP A 313 15.14 22.36 -15.38
C TRP A 313 15.88 23.06 -16.54
N GLN A 314 16.63 24.11 -16.23
CA GLN A 314 17.40 24.85 -17.23
C GLN A 314 18.47 24.00 -17.90
N ARG A 315 19.15 23.12 -17.15
CA ARG A 315 20.16 22.20 -17.69
C ARG A 315 19.54 21.18 -18.64
N ALA A 316 18.43 20.56 -18.27
CA ALA A 316 17.72 19.58 -19.10
C ALA A 316 17.24 20.21 -20.42
N LEU A 317 16.62 21.39 -20.39
CA LEU A 317 16.23 22.12 -21.59
C LEU A 317 17.41 22.51 -22.47
N SER A 318 18.51 22.98 -21.87
CA SER A 318 19.71 23.33 -22.61
C SER A 318 20.35 22.09 -23.25
N HIS A 319 20.35 20.95 -22.58
CA HIS A 319 20.85 19.69 -23.12
C HIS A 319 20.03 19.25 -24.34
N ARG A 320 18.69 19.21 -24.23
CA ARG A 320 17.77 18.86 -25.32
C ARG A 320 18.00 19.76 -26.55
N LYS A 321 18.09 21.07 -26.31
CA LYS A 321 18.35 22.04 -27.40
C LYS A 321 19.65 21.76 -28.13
N ASN A 322 20.73 21.42 -27.42
CA ASN A 322 22.04 21.20 -27.98
C ASN A 322 22.24 19.78 -28.55
N ASN A 323 21.50 18.79 -28.05
CA ASN A 323 21.65 17.38 -28.38
C ASN A 323 20.28 16.69 -28.64
N PRO A 324 19.44 17.17 -29.57
CA PRO A 324 18.05 16.71 -29.68
C PRO A 324 17.92 15.22 -30.03
N LYS A 325 18.87 14.66 -30.81
CA LYS A 325 18.87 13.24 -31.20
C LYS A 325 19.27 12.33 -30.04
N ALA A 326 20.23 12.75 -29.21
CA ALA A 326 20.65 11.99 -28.04
C ALA A 326 19.56 12.02 -26.96
N ASP A 327 18.92 13.16 -26.75
CA ASP A 327 17.83 13.32 -25.80
C ASP A 327 16.62 12.43 -26.17
N SER A 328 16.19 12.43 -27.42
CA SER A 328 15.06 11.60 -27.87
C SER A 328 15.36 10.09 -27.88
N ALA A 329 16.63 9.68 -27.93
CA ALA A 329 17.05 8.28 -27.89
C ALA A 329 17.20 7.75 -26.45
N ALA A 330 17.34 8.64 -25.46
CA ALA A 330 17.63 8.31 -24.05
C ALA A 330 16.36 8.44 -23.21
N TYR A 331 15.46 7.45 -23.32
CA TYR A 331 14.14 7.44 -22.69
C TYR A 331 14.17 7.85 -21.19
N GLU A 332 15.01 7.19 -20.37
CA GLU A 332 15.03 7.41 -18.91
C GLU A 332 15.73 8.70 -18.46
N THR A 333 16.52 9.31 -19.34
CA THR A 333 17.31 10.51 -19.09
C THR A 333 16.99 11.64 -20.04
N SER A 334 15.87 11.53 -20.77
CA SER A 334 15.38 12.60 -21.64
C SER A 334 14.97 13.83 -20.81
N ALA A 335 15.02 15.00 -21.41
CA ALA A 335 14.54 16.22 -20.77
C ALA A 335 13.07 16.09 -20.35
N ASP A 336 12.23 15.43 -21.17
CA ASP A 336 10.83 15.18 -20.86
C ASP A 336 10.67 14.39 -19.56
N MET A 337 11.40 13.28 -19.39
CA MET A 337 11.39 12.48 -18.17
C MET A 337 11.94 13.29 -16.96
N ILE A 338 13.08 13.97 -17.12
CA ILE A 338 13.66 14.77 -16.03
C ILE A 338 12.68 15.85 -15.55
N LEU A 339 12.02 16.57 -16.46
CA LEU A 339 11.08 17.61 -16.12
C LEU A 339 9.80 17.04 -15.48
N SER A 340 9.33 15.88 -15.93
CA SER A 340 8.21 15.18 -15.34
C SER A 340 8.48 14.78 -13.89
N GLU A 341 9.68 14.25 -13.61
CA GLU A 341 10.11 13.91 -12.25
C GLU A 341 10.17 15.16 -11.34
N LEU A 342 10.69 16.29 -11.86
CA LEU A 342 10.76 17.53 -11.07
C LEU A 342 9.40 18.06 -10.64
N ILE A 343 8.35 17.90 -11.45
CA ILE A 343 7.01 18.34 -11.09
C ILE A 343 6.22 17.28 -10.30
N SER A 344 6.63 16.01 -10.36
CA SER A 344 5.98 14.92 -9.62
C SER A 344 6.44 14.81 -8.16
N HIS A 345 7.58 15.38 -7.81
CA HIS A 345 8.19 15.22 -6.49
C HIS A 345 8.42 16.56 -5.78
N GLY A 346 7.97 16.62 -4.51
CA GLY A 346 8.16 17.76 -3.62
C GLY A 346 7.46 19.04 -4.08
N GLU A 347 7.83 20.17 -3.48
CA GLU A 347 7.22 21.48 -3.75
C GLU A 347 7.59 22.03 -5.13
N VAL A 348 6.61 22.49 -5.88
CA VAL A 348 6.75 23.08 -7.23
C VAL A 348 6.05 24.44 -7.24
N ASP A 349 6.70 25.46 -7.77
CA ASP A 349 6.10 26.78 -7.89
C ASP A 349 5.20 26.92 -9.13
N ASP A 350 4.27 27.88 -9.06
CA ASP A 350 3.31 28.15 -10.15
C ASP A 350 4.02 28.45 -11.48
N GLN A 351 5.20 29.07 -11.44
CA GLN A 351 5.95 29.43 -12.64
C GLN A 351 6.52 28.18 -13.34
N MET A 352 6.97 27.18 -12.59
CA MET A 352 7.41 25.92 -13.18
C MET A 352 6.25 25.18 -13.83
N LEU A 353 5.07 25.16 -13.18
CA LEU A 353 3.85 24.56 -13.74
C LEU A 353 3.40 25.28 -15.03
N LEU A 354 3.43 26.63 -15.05
CA LEU A 354 3.15 27.42 -16.25
C LEU A 354 4.16 27.16 -17.38
N ASN A 355 5.43 27.01 -17.03
CA ASN A 355 6.46 26.64 -18.02
C ASN A 355 6.22 25.23 -18.57
N ALA A 356 5.80 24.27 -17.72
CA ALA A 356 5.42 22.92 -18.15
C ALA A 356 4.25 22.98 -19.16
N THR A 357 3.20 23.73 -18.88
CA THR A 357 2.06 23.88 -19.80
C THR A 357 2.48 24.45 -21.17
N SER A 358 3.40 25.42 -21.15
CA SER A 358 3.93 26.03 -22.38
C SER A 358 4.73 25.04 -23.23
N LEU A 359 5.51 24.16 -22.59
CA LEU A 359 6.29 23.12 -23.26
C LEU A 359 5.39 22.04 -23.88
N ILE A 360 4.42 21.53 -23.13
CA ILE A 360 3.43 20.54 -23.60
C ILE A 360 2.72 21.05 -24.86
N ARG A 361 2.44 22.34 -24.91
CA ARG A 361 1.77 22.99 -26.04
C ARG A 361 2.61 23.04 -27.32
N SER A 362 3.93 23.18 -27.19
CA SER A 362 4.80 23.46 -28.33
C SER A 362 5.31 22.21 -29.06
N GLU A 363 5.49 21.09 -28.36
CA GLU A 363 6.07 19.85 -28.88
C GLU A 363 5.64 18.66 -28.02
N GLY A 364 5.65 17.42 -28.54
CA GLY A 364 5.28 16.19 -27.80
C GLY A 364 6.14 15.96 -26.54
N TRP A 365 5.61 16.35 -25.39
CA TRP A 365 6.15 16.20 -24.05
C TRP A 365 5.24 15.24 -23.25
N ASP A 366 5.24 13.95 -23.64
CA ASP A 366 4.26 12.97 -23.17
C ASP A 366 4.39 12.67 -21.66
N PHE A 367 5.63 12.63 -21.13
CA PHE A 367 5.86 12.37 -19.70
C PHE A 367 5.50 13.58 -18.87
N LEU A 368 5.88 14.77 -19.31
CA LEU A 368 5.56 16.03 -18.65
C LEU A 368 4.05 16.28 -18.64
N GLU A 369 3.35 15.95 -19.74
CA GLU A 369 1.89 15.98 -19.82
C GLU A 369 1.27 15.01 -18.79
N SER A 370 1.74 13.76 -18.77
CA SER A 370 1.26 12.74 -17.85
C SER A 370 1.48 13.13 -16.38
N ALA A 371 2.66 13.68 -16.07
CA ALA A 371 2.97 14.18 -14.74
C ALA A 371 2.05 15.34 -14.32
N LEU A 372 1.81 16.30 -15.22
CA LEU A 372 0.92 17.43 -14.94
C LEU A 372 -0.53 16.98 -14.77
N VAL A 373 -1.01 16.05 -15.59
CA VAL A 373 -2.36 15.48 -15.51
C VAL A 373 -2.56 14.66 -14.22
N SER A 374 -1.49 14.16 -13.59
CA SER A 374 -1.59 13.43 -12.32
C SER A 374 -1.89 14.32 -11.09
N TRP A 375 -1.71 15.63 -11.20
CA TRP A 375 -2.00 16.55 -10.10
C TRP A 375 -3.49 16.67 -9.84
N ASP A 376 -3.91 16.53 -8.58
CA ASP A 376 -5.31 16.62 -8.17
C ASP A 376 -5.76 18.06 -7.85
N ASN A 377 -4.81 18.98 -7.59
CA ASN A 377 -5.13 20.37 -7.20
C ASN A 377 -4.14 21.37 -7.80
N LEU A 378 -4.28 21.64 -9.10
CA LEU A 378 -3.47 22.67 -9.77
C LEU A 378 -3.96 24.09 -9.44
N PRO A 379 -3.05 25.09 -9.39
CA PRO A 379 -3.41 26.48 -9.26
C PRO A 379 -4.36 26.95 -10.37
N ALA A 380 -5.32 27.82 -10.02
CA ALA A 380 -6.32 28.29 -10.98
C ALA A 380 -5.71 28.99 -12.21
N VAL A 381 -4.55 29.64 -12.06
CA VAL A 381 -3.81 30.25 -13.16
C VAL A 381 -3.31 29.20 -14.16
N VAL A 382 -2.83 28.06 -13.69
CA VAL A 382 -2.36 26.94 -14.51
C VAL A 382 -3.55 26.28 -15.23
N LEU A 383 -4.65 26.02 -14.51
CA LEU A 383 -5.89 25.49 -15.10
C LEU A 383 -6.45 26.39 -16.20
N LYS A 384 -6.38 27.72 -16.03
CA LYS A 384 -6.82 28.66 -17.04
C LYS A 384 -5.95 28.61 -18.31
N GLU A 385 -4.64 28.48 -18.14
CA GLU A 385 -3.70 28.36 -19.26
C GLU A 385 -3.90 27.02 -20.01
N LEU A 386 -4.08 25.94 -19.27
CA LEU A 386 -4.40 24.64 -19.82
C LEU A 386 -5.70 24.64 -20.63
N GLN A 387 -6.77 25.28 -20.12
CA GLN A 387 -8.07 25.33 -20.79
C GLN A 387 -7.98 25.94 -22.21
N GLN A 388 -7.09 26.90 -22.42
CA GLN A 388 -6.93 27.57 -23.72
C GLN A 388 -6.28 26.66 -24.77
N ASN A 389 -5.62 25.59 -24.34
CA ASN A 389 -4.70 24.77 -25.14
C ASN A 389 -5.06 23.30 -25.21
N ILE A 390 -6.21 22.91 -24.67
CA ILE A 390 -6.59 21.50 -24.53
C ILE A 390 -6.85 20.84 -25.89
N PRO A 391 -6.22 19.70 -26.16
CA PRO A 391 -6.82 18.74 -27.07
C PRO A 391 -8.13 18.28 -26.45
N ARG A 392 -9.25 18.48 -27.15
CA ARG A 392 -10.59 18.07 -26.70
C ARG A 392 -10.70 16.54 -26.73
N ASN A 393 -10.08 15.88 -25.77
CA ASN A 393 -10.09 14.42 -25.62
C ASN A 393 -10.51 14.00 -24.20
N ASP A 394 -10.79 12.72 -24.03
CA ASP A 394 -11.27 12.15 -22.78
C ASP A 394 -10.26 12.27 -21.61
N ILE A 395 -8.96 12.29 -21.89
CA ILE A 395 -7.92 12.41 -20.87
C ILE A 395 -8.04 13.77 -20.18
N TRP A 396 -8.09 14.84 -20.95
CA TRP A 396 -8.24 16.18 -20.45
C TRP A 396 -9.62 16.44 -19.82
N ALA A 397 -10.68 15.83 -20.37
CA ALA A 397 -12.01 15.90 -19.75
C ALA A 397 -11.97 15.30 -18.33
N LYS A 398 -11.43 14.10 -18.18
CA LYS A 398 -11.27 13.44 -16.87
C LYS A 398 -10.38 14.25 -15.93
N PHE A 399 -9.28 14.81 -16.44
CA PHE A 399 -8.39 15.68 -15.68
C PHE A 399 -9.13 16.88 -15.07
N PHE A 400 -9.88 17.67 -15.87
CA PHE A 400 -10.62 18.81 -15.33
C PHE A 400 -11.71 18.43 -14.33
N LEU A 401 -12.32 17.25 -14.49
CA LEU A 401 -13.30 16.73 -13.54
C LEU A 401 -12.67 16.31 -12.20
N ARG A 402 -11.39 15.97 -12.21
CA ARG A 402 -10.62 15.68 -10.99
C ARG A 402 -10.13 16.91 -10.25
N GLN A 403 -9.95 18.04 -10.95
CA GLN A 403 -9.43 19.26 -10.33
C GLN A 403 -10.46 19.93 -9.41
N GLU A 404 -10.16 19.98 -8.12
CA GLU A 404 -11.02 20.62 -7.11
C GLU A 404 -11.31 22.09 -7.41
N ASN A 405 -10.34 22.79 -8.01
CA ASN A 405 -10.39 24.21 -8.33
C ASN A 405 -10.95 24.51 -9.74
N SER A 406 -11.41 23.50 -10.48
CA SER A 406 -12.01 23.73 -11.80
C SER A 406 -13.25 24.62 -11.70
N SER A 407 -13.30 25.67 -12.52
CA SER A 407 -14.48 26.51 -12.63
C SER A 407 -15.66 25.76 -13.25
N ARG A 408 -16.87 26.24 -13.01
CA ARG A 408 -18.07 25.71 -13.67
C ARG A 408 -17.93 25.59 -15.20
N ALA A 409 -17.30 26.59 -15.83
CA ALA A 409 -17.10 26.58 -17.29
C ALA A 409 -16.19 25.43 -17.71
N GLN A 410 -15.11 25.18 -16.99
CA GLN A 410 -14.17 24.08 -17.23
C GLN A 410 -14.83 22.71 -17.04
N VAL A 411 -15.55 22.53 -15.93
CA VAL A 411 -16.29 21.27 -15.66
C VAL A 411 -17.39 21.05 -16.72
N ASN A 412 -18.14 22.09 -17.09
CA ASN A 412 -19.17 21.98 -18.13
C ASN A 412 -18.57 21.61 -19.50
N GLU A 413 -17.44 22.18 -19.87
CA GLU A 413 -16.74 21.85 -21.11
C GLU A 413 -16.21 20.42 -21.07
N ALA A 414 -15.58 20.00 -19.97
CA ALA A 414 -15.11 18.65 -19.76
C ALA A 414 -16.21 17.60 -19.87
N LEU A 415 -17.38 17.86 -19.24
CA LEU A 415 -18.55 16.97 -19.35
C LEU A 415 -19.07 16.88 -20.78
N ARG A 416 -19.09 18.00 -21.54
CA ARG A 416 -19.49 18.00 -22.95
C ARG A 416 -18.52 17.21 -23.84
N VAL A 417 -17.24 17.28 -23.57
CA VAL A 417 -16.23 16.46 -24.28
C VAL A 417 -16.42 15.00 -23.95
N TYR A 418 -16.54 14.65 -22.67
CA TYR A 418 -16.68 13.25 -22.23
C TYR A 418 -17.98 12.59 -22.75
N TYR A 419 -19.10 13.32 -22.71
CA TYR A 419 -20.41 12.85 -23.15
C TYR A 419 -20.78 13.31 -24.57
N ALA A 420 -19.79 13.57 -25.43
CA ALA A 420 -20.03 14.09 -26.78
C ALA A 420 -20.95 13.21 -27.65
N LEU A 421 -20.98 11.90 -27.37
CA LEU A 421 -21.81 10.90 -28.07
C LEU A 421 -23.10 10.55 -27.31
N ASP A 422 -23.40 11.20 -26.17
CA ASP A 422 -24.61 10.99 -25.36
C ASP A 422 -25.55 12.20 -25.45
N PRO A 423 -26.57 12.17 -26.33
CA PRO A 423 -27.51 13.28 -26.51
C PRO A 423 -28.31 13.64 -25.24
N ASP A 424 -28.60 12.62 -24.39
CA ASP A 424 -29.40 12.83 -23.17
C ASP A 424 -28.58 13.57 -22.11
N ALA A 425 -27.30 13.21 -21.96
CA ALA A 425 -26.37 13.92 -21.09
C ALA A 425 -26.16 15.38 -21.56
N LEU A 426 -25.98 15.60 -22.87
CA LEU A 426 -25.84 16.95 -23.44
C LEU A 426 -27.11 17.79 -23.22
N ALA A 427 -28.31 17.21 -23.41
CA ALA A 427 -29.57 17.90 -23.16
C ALA A 427 -29.75 18.27 -21.67
N GLN A 428 -29.24 17.45 -20.73
CA GLN A 428 -29.22 17.81 -19.30
C GLN A 428 -28.29 19.01 -19.05
N LEU A 429 -27.09 19.03 -19.64
CA LEU A 429 -26.15 20.15 -19.52
C LEU A 429 -26.75 21.45 -20.07
N ASP A 430 -27.47 21.38 -21.20
CA ASP A 430 -28.14 22.54 -21.81
C ASP A 430 -29.24 23.12 -20.91
N LYS A 431 -30.04 22.24 -20.27
CA LYS A 431 -31.05 22.67 -19.27
C LYS A 431 -30.39 23.32 -18.05
N LEU A 432 -29.25 22.79 -17.62
CA LEU A 432 -28.51 23.31 -16.46
C LEU A 432 -27.74 24.60 -16.77
N ALA A 433 -27.39 24.86 -18.03
CA ALA A 433 -26.57 26.02 -18.41
C ALA A 433 -27.10 27.34 -17.89
N LYS A 434 -28.44 27.52 -17.81
CA LYS A 434 -29.13 28.72 -17.33
C LYS A 434 -29.39 28.77 -15.83
N GLN A 435 -29.06 27.72 -15.10
CA GLN A 435 -29.31 27.64 -13.66
C GLN A 435 -28.23 28.36 -12.85
N PRO A 436 -28.54 28.93 -11.68
CA PRO A 436 -27.54 29.47 -10.75
C PRO A 436 -26.53 28.39 -10.32
N ASP A 437 -25.29 28.79 -10.02
CA ASP A 437 -24.19 27.86 -9.66
C ASP A 437 -24.57 26.87 -8.57
N ARG A 438 -25.22 27.32 -7.50
CA ARG A 438 -25.66 26.45 -6.42
C ARG A 438 -26.58 25.32 -6.89
N ILE A 439 -27.50 25.63 -7.80
CA ILE A 439 -28.44 24.64 -8.36
C ILE A 439 -27.71 23.73 -9.32
N TRP A 440 -26.82 24.29 -10.13
CA TRP A 440 -26.01 23.56 -11.09
C TRP A 440 -25.18 22.46 -10.40
N TRP A 441 -24.35 22.83 -9.41
CA TRP A 441 -23.55 21.89 -8.65
C TRP A 441 -24.38 20.84 -7.91
N SER A 442 -25.47 21.27 -7.28
CA SER A 442 -26.37 20.37 -6.55
C SER A 442 -27.06 19.36 -7.44
N THR A 443 -27.37 19.73 -8.69
CA THR A 443 -28.02 18.82 -9.66
C THR A 443 -27.01 17.81 -10.22
N LEU A 444 -25.79 18.25 -10.53
CA LEU A 444 -24.73 17.36 -10.96
C LEU A 444 -24.41 16.30 -9.87
N ALA A 445 -24.26 16.73 -8.62
CA ALA A 445 -23.97 15.82 -7.51
C ALA A 445 -25.05 14.76 -7.27
N LYS A 446 -26.29 15.02 -7.68
CA LYS A 446 -27.42 14.08 -7.58
C LYS A 446 -27.67 13.28 -8.87
N SER A 447 -26.84 13.46 -9.87
CA SER A 447 -26.99 12.77 -11.16
C SER A 447 -26.62 11.29 -11.02
N ASN A 448 -27.29 10.45 -11.82
CA ASN A 448 -26.91 9.05 -11.99
C ASN A 448 -25.75 8.87 -12.99
N LEU A 449 -25.34 9.93 -13.68
CA LEU A 449 -24.18 9.91 -14.57
C LEU A 449 -22.91 10.04 -13.75
N THR A 450 -22.06 9.03 -13.81
CA THR A 450 -20.85 8.87 -12.99
C THR A 450 -19.98 10.13 -12.97
N PHE A 451 -19.64 10.67 -14.14
CA PHE A 451 -18.75 11.83 -14.22
C PHE A 451 -19.43 13.16 -13.86
N PHE A 452 -20.76 13.27 -14.00
CA PHE A 452 -21.51 14.41 -13.47
C PHE A 452 -21.38 14.44 -11.95
N LYS A 453 -21.67 13.31 -11.31
CA LYS A 453 -21.60 13.14 -9.87
C LYS A 453 -20.18 13.34 -9.36
N PHE A 454 -19.20 12.68 -9.98
CA PHE A 454 -17.78 12.77 -9.62
C PHE A 454 -17.28 14.24 -9.69
N GLY A 455 -17.45 14.90 -10.85
CA GLY A 455 -16.99 16.27 -11.05
C GLY A 455 -17.61 17.27 -10.09
N ALA A 456 -18.86 17.01 -9.62
CA ALA A 456 -19.48 17.83 -8.59
C ALA A 456 -18.96 17.51 -7.19
N LEU A 457 -18.94 16.23 -6.78
CA LEU A 457 -18.53 15.87 -5.42
C LEU A 457 -17.06 16.20 -5.12
N ASN A 458 -16.20 16.12 -6.13
CA ASN A 458 -14.79 16.48 -6.01
C ASN A 458 -14.54 18.00 -5.99
N ASN A 459 -15.44 18.82 -6.54
CA ASN A 459 -15.21 20.24 -6.75
C ASN A 459 -15.55 21.11 -5.52
N HIS A 460 -14.66 22.03 -5.17
CA HIS A 460 -14.82 22.90 -4.01
C HIS A 460 -15.98 23.92 -4.14
N HIS A 461 -16.55 24.12 -5.33
CA HIS A 461 -17.76 24.95 -5.49
C HIS A 461 -19.04 24.23 -5.06
N THR A 462 -19.00 22.92 -4.84
CA THR A 462 -20.18 22.17 -4.40
C THR A 462 -20.60 22.57 -2.98
N PRO A 463 -21.90 22.82 -2.76
CA PRO A 463 -22.38 23.25 -1.45
C PRO A 463 -22.14 22.18 -0.37
N PRO A 464 -21.66 22.55 0.84
CA PRO A 464 -21.40 21.61 1.93
C PRO A 464 -22.58 20.71 2.29
N ALA A 465 -23.81 21.24 2.25
CA ALA A 465 -25.02 20.46 2.52
C ALA A 465 -25.28 19.36 1.49
N VAL A 466 -24.81 19.53 0.25
CA VAL A 466 -24.92 18.51 -0.81
C VAL A 466 -23.91 17.40 -0.57
N LEU A 467 -22.67 17.75 -0.22
CA LEU A 467 -21.62 16.80 0.16
C LEU A 467 -22.05 15.95 1.37
N ALA A 468 -22.59 16.61 2.40
CA ALA A 468 -23.05 15.95 3.62
C ALA A 468 -24.22 14.96 3.39
N ALA A 469 -25.04 15.23 2.38
CA ALA A 469 -26.20 14.40 2.04
C ALA A 469 -25.84 13.13 1.26
N GLU A 470 -24.57 12.98 0.81
CA GLU A 470 -24.13 11.77 0.12
C GLU A 470 -24.10 10.59 1.10
N ILE A 471 -24.84 9.53 0.77
CA ILE A 471 -24.98 8.31 1.59
C ILE A 471 -24.52 7.05 0.86
N ASP A 472 -24.27 7.14 -0.43
CA ASP A 472 -23.80 6.01 -1.23
C ASP A 472 -22.34 5.69 -0.88
N PRO A 473 -22.01 4.45 -0.44
CA PRO A 473 -20.66 4.06 -0.08
C PRO A 473 -19.61 4.31 -1.16
N GLU A 474 -19.96 4.15 -2.43
CA GLU A 474 -19.05 4.38 -3.56
C GLU A 474 -18.63 5.86 -3.67
N TRP A 475 -19.46 6.79 -3.19
CA TRP A 475 -19.27 8.22 -3.33
C TRP A 475 -18.90 8.94 -2.04
N TRP A 476 -19.02 8.26 -0.90
CA TRP A 476 -18.67 8.85 0.40
C TRP A 476 -17.25 9.37 0.45
N ILE A 477 -16.32 8.56 -0.04
CA ILE A 477 -14.90 8.89 0.02
C ILE A 477 -14.61 10.13 -0.82
N VAL A 478 -15.17 10.22 -2.01
CA VAL A 478 -15.03 11.41 -2.87
C VAL A 478 -15.58 12.65 -2.17
N ALA A 479 -16.78 12.54 -1.59
CA ALA A 479 -17.40 13.68 -0.89
C ALA A 479 -16.62 14.08 0.38
N MET A 480 -16.12 13.11 1.17
CA MET A 480 -15.37 13.39 2.41
C MET A 480 -13.97 13.95 2.15
N ASN A 481 -13.36 13.64 1.02
CA ASN A 481 -12.09 14.24 0.59
C ASN A 481 -12.24 15.67 0.07
N ASN A 482 -13.48 16.12 -0.20
CA ASN A 482 -13.70 17.50 -0.62
C ASN A 482 -13.39 18.47 0.54
N PRO A 483 -12.55 19.51 0.33
CA PRO A 483 -12.15 20.46 1.38
C PRO A 483 -13.33 21.20 2.04
N ARG A 484 -14.49 21.24 1.39
CA ARG A 484 -15.71 21.86 1.93
C ARG A 484 -16.64 20.89 2.64
N PHE A 485 -16.27 19.63 2.77
CA PHE A 485 -17.08 18.67 3.53
C PHE A 485 -17.20 19.13 4.99
N PRO A 486 -18.41 19.12 5.60
CA PRO A 486 -18.59 19.59 6.97
C PRO A 486 -17.78 18.77 7.98
N VAL A 487 -16.85 19.43 8.68
CA VAL A 487 -15.90 18.80 9.62
C VAL A 487 -16.61 18.03 10.74
N ASP A 488 -17.71 18.56 11.27
CA ASP A 488 -18.46 17.89 12.35
C ASP A 488 -19.08 16.56 11.88
N ILE A 489 -19.56 16.53 10.62
CA ILE A 489 -20.10 15.30 10.02
C ILE A 489 -18.99 14.31 9.72
N LEU A 490 -17.83 14.79 9.22
CA LEU A 490 -16.66 13.96 9.01
C LEU A 490 -16.22 13.30 10.33
N LYS A 491 -16.04 14.08 11.40
CA LYS A 491 -15.67 13.57 12.73
C LYS A 491 -16.68 12.58 13.27
N ALA A 492 -17.98 12.82 13.09
CA ALA A 492 -19.03 11.89 13.51
C ALA A 492 -18.98 10.56 12.73
N ARG A 493 -18.67 10.58 11.43
CA ARG A 493 -18.49 9.38 10.61
C ARG A 493 -17.23 8.61 11.02
N LEU A 494 -16.09 9.28 11.15
CA LEU A 494 -14.82 8.68 11.58
C LEU A 494 -14.92 8.07 13.00
N LYS A 495 -15.72 8.65 13.88
CA LYS A 495 -15.99 8.07 15.21
C LYS A 495 -16.75 6.75 15.12
N ARG A 496 -17.65 6.60 14.14
CA ARG A 496 -18.42 5.34 13.91
C ARG A 496 -17.59 4.30 13.16
N ASP A 497 -16.83 4.74 12.20
CA ASP A 497 -15.96 3.90 11.39
C ASP A 497 -14.58 4.57 11.21
N PRO A 498 -13.65 4.27 12.15
CA PRO A 498 -12.29 4.82 12.09
C PRO A 498 -11.50 4.39 10.85
N LEU A 499 -11.85 3.26 10.20
CA LEU A 499 -11.14 2.75 9.03
C LEU A 499 -11.27 3.69 7.82
N LEU A 500 -12.36 4.48 7.76
CA LEU A 500 -12.51 5.51 6.72
C LEU A 500 -11.34 6.51 6.70
N ALA A 501 -10.61 6.68 7.81
CA ALA A 501 -9.43 7.55 7.82
C ALA A 501 -8.32 7.08 6.86
N LEU A 502 -8.25 5.78 6.59
CA LEU A 502 -7.25 5.20 5.68
C LEU A 502 -7.52 5.53 4.21
N GLU A 503 -8.77 5.86 3.90
CA GLU A 503 -9.23 6.22 2.55
C GLU A 503 -9.18 7.75 2.29
N LEU A 504 -8.96 8.56 3.32
CA LEU A 504 -8.88 10.01 3.17
C LEU A 504 -7.52 10.42 2.62
N VAL A 505 -7.50 11.45 1.77
CA VAL A 505 -6.25 12.06 1.26
C VAL A 505 -5.49 12.71 2.40
N ASN A 506 -6.19 13.51 3.22
CA ASN A 506 -5.63 14.22 4.38
C ASN A 506 -6.36 13.80 5.68
N PRO A 507 -6.09 12.60 6.22
CA PRO A 507 -6.71 12.15 7.46
C PRO A 507 -6.11 12.87 8.68
N GLU A 508 -6.81 12.79 9.81
CA GLU A 508 -6.26 13.22 11.09
C GLU A 508 -5.14 12.25 11.51
N LEU A 509 -3.90 12.72 11.59
CA LEU A 509 -2.70 11.90 11.86
C LEU A 509 -2.82 11.05 13.13
N ASP A 510 -3.41 11.60 14.20
CA ASP A 510 -3.55 10.86 15.46
C ASP A 510 -4.50 9.67 15.32
N LEU A 511 -5.54 9.78 14.48
CA LEU A 511 -6.43 8.66 14.20
C LEU A 511 -5.72 7.56 13.39
N VAL A 512 -4.93 7.94 12.39
CA VAL A 512 -4.13 6.98 11.61
C VAL A 512 -3.09 6.29 12.51
N ARG A 513 -2.42 7.04 13.39
CA ARG A 513 -1.51 6.48 14.41
C ARG A 513 -2.21 5.49 15.34
N GLN A 514 -3.43 5.83 15.80
CA GLN A 514 -4.21 4.91 16.62
C GLN A 514 -4.58 3.62 15.87
N LEU A 515 -4.91 3.71 14.59
CA LEU A 515 -5.16 2.53 13.75
C LEU A 515 -3.89 1.71 13.54
N ALA A 516 -2.74 2.36 13.36
CA ALA A 516 -1.46 1.68 13.28
C ALA A 516 -1.13 0.91 14.58
N LEU A 517 -1.36 1.51 15.75
CA LEU A 517 -1.05 0.91 17.05
C LEU A 517 -2.11 -0.13 17.49
N ASN A 518 -3.39 0.15 17.26
CA ASN A 518 -4.51 -0.58 17.87
C ASN A 518 -5.45 -1.21 16.84
N GLY A 519 -5.12 -1.19 15.55
CA GLY A 519 -5.93 -1.81 14.51
C GLY A 519 -6.18 -3.28 14.79
N LYS A 520 -7.42 -3.72 14.60
CA LYS A 520 -7.88 -5.07 14.98
C LYS A 520 -7.10 -6.19 14.29
N THR A 521 -6.61 -5.96 13.08
CA THR A 521 -5.86 -6.96 12.30
C THR A 521 -4.51 -6.40 11.84
N ARG A 522 -3.57 -7.28 11.49
CA ARG A 522 -2.27 -6.91 10.90
C ARG A 522 -2.47 -6.06 9.65
N ALA A 523 -3.36 -6.46 8.73
CA ALA A 523 -3.64 -5.72 7.50
C ALA A 523 -4.05 -4.26 7.75
N ILE A 524 -4.94 -4.00 8.74
CA ILE A 524 -5.33 -2.64 9.12
C ILE A 524 -4.12 -1.85 9.63
N ARG A 525 -3.29 -2.47 10.48
CA ARG A 525 -2.12 -1.81 11.05
C ARG A 525 -1.08 -1.48 9.99
N GLU A 526 -0.79 -2.42 9.09
CA GLU A 526 0.14 -2.21 7.96
C GLU A 526 -0.38 -1.15 6.98
N GLN A 527 -1.68 -1.12 6.71
CA GLN A 527 -2.30 -0.09 5.87
C GLN A 527 -2.19 1.28 6.53
N ALA A 528 -2.43 1.37 7.85
CA ALA A 528 -2.26 2.61 8.59
C ALA A 528 -0.80 3.08 8.63
N MET A 529 0.16 2.16 8.75
CA MET A 529 1.60 2.51 8.65
C MET A 529 1.95 3.05 7.27
N ARG A 530 1.54 2.38 6.19
CA ARG A 530 1.73 2.89 4.83
C ARG A 530 1.09 4.27 4.63
N LYS A 531 -0.09 4.47 5.21
CA LYS A 531 -0.75 5.78 5.16
C LYS A 531 0.03 6.87 5.90
N LEU A 532 0.66 6.54 7.02
CA LEU A 532 1.57 7.47 7.70
C LEU A 532 2.79 7.80 6.84
N ASP A 533 3.37 6.81 6.13
CA ASP A 533 4.49 7.04 5.21
C ASP A 533 4.12 7.98 4.05
N GLU A 534 2.90 7.88 3.54
CA GLU A 534 2.39 8.77 2.48
C GLU A 534 2.22 10.22 2.94
N LEU A 535 1.99 10.44 4.25
CA LEU A 535 1.68 11.75 4.83
C LEU A 535 2.91 12.49 5.36
N TYR A 536 4.05 11.83 5.45
CA TYR A 536 5.34 12.39 5.87
C TYR A 536 6.34 12.50 4.72
#